data_bc37c22fc1b88eecba34e751aecb47f7
#
_entry.id   bc37c22fc1b88eecba34e751aecb47f7
#
_cell.length_a   1.000
_cell.length_b   1.000
_cell.length_c   1.000
_cell.angle_alpha   90.00
_cell.angle_beta   90.00
_cell.angle_gamma   90.00
#
_symmetry.space_group_name_H-M   'P 1'
#
loop_
_entity.id
_entity.type
_entity.pdbx_description
1 polymer ?
#
loop_
_entity_poly.entity_id
_entity_poly.type
_entity_poly.pdbx_seq_one_letter_code
_entity_poly.pdbx_strand_id
1 'polypeptide(L)'
;MAAALLLVSGSPSPADQLLELQLRPTGASGAPAARSSAQARSAAKLPYRGVSDRLGRSGTPIGRVGFVEAQTAHIRRSRSPQGLLLFSVSKGTPLAVVNTSGNWYGVLMSDGSTGWVPAADLRISDLRVVSDVQADPSGTEAVRIAYSFSGVPYVWGGESASGMDCSGFVRTVWAMMGRKLPRTAREQALVGEWVGIPDLQPGDRLYFNCKGGPVDHTGIYVGNGMFIHASSSRGGVGVDPLNSPKYRSSLVCIRRG
;
A
#
# COMPACT_ATOMS: atom_id res chain seq x y z
N MET A 1 2.86 8.06 -6.94
CA MET A 1 2.12 6.88 -7.44
C MET A 1 3.07 5.70 -7.41
N ALA A 2 2.91 4.82 -6.43
CA ALA A 2 3.57 3.53 -6.48
C ALA A 2 2.81 2.68 -7.49
N ALA A 3 3.32 2.58 -8.72
CA ALA A 3 2.78 1.71 -9.73
C ALA A 3 3.32 0.29 -9.48
N ALA A 4 2.46 -0.65 -9.12
CA ALA A 4 2.80 -2.05 -9.25
C ALA A 4 2.92 -2.36 -10.75
N LEU A 5 4.13 -2.66 -11.23
CA LEU A 5 4.39 -3.05 -12.60
C LEU A 5 4.19 -4.55 -12.73
N LEU A 6 3.36 -4.97 -13.66
CA LEU A 6 3.25 -6.39 -14.04
C LEU A 6 4.47 -6.74 -14.91
N LEU A 7 5.35 -7.57 -14.38
CA LEU A 7 6.42 -8.20 -15.16
C LEU A 7 6.05 -9.65 -15.43
N VAL A 8 5.94 -9.98 -16.70
CA VAL A 8 5.74 -11.35 -17.18
C VAL A 8 7.11 -11.97 -17.41
N SER A 9 7.50 -12.94 -16.59
CA SER A 9 8.70 -13.74 -16.81
C SER A 9 8.31 -15.07 -17.47
N GLY A 10 8.55 -15.19 -18.74
CA GLY A 10 8.30 -16.38 -19.57
C GLY A 10 8.05 -16.00 -21.03
N SER A 11 8.26 -16.89 -21.97
CA SER A 11 7.87 -16.67 -23.36
C SER A 11 6.35 -16.56 -23.44
N PRO A 12 5.79 -15.49 -24.02
CA PRO A 12 4.35 -15.27 -24.02
C PRO A 12 3.63 -16.38 -24.79
N SER A 13 2.56 -16.89 -24.22
CA SER A 13 1.64 -17.80 -24.91
C SER A 13 0.77 -16.98 -25.90
N PRO A 14 0.10 -17.63 -26.87
CA PRO A 14 -0.83 -16.92 -27.77
C PRO A 14 -1.94 -16.13 -27.03
N ALA A 15 -2.29 -16.57 -25.82
CA ALA A 15 -3.25 -15.86 -24.95
C ALA A 15 -2.63 -14.58 -24.34
N ASP A 16 -1.34 -14.58 -24.07
CA ASP A 16 -0.62 -13.42 -23.53
C ASP A 16 -0.46 -12.33 -24.59
N GLN A 17 -0.29 -12.71 -25.88
CA GLN A 17 -0.23 -11.78 -27.00
C GLN A 17 -1.58 -11.08 -27.27
N LEU A 18 -2.69 -11.80 -27.05
CA LEU A 18 -4.04 -11.21 -27.15
C LEU A 18 -4.30 -10.21 -26.02
N LEU A 19 -3.76 -10.43 -24.84
CA LEU A 19 -3.88 -9.52 -23.71
C LEU A 19 -3.14 -8.20 -23.97
N GLU A 20 -1.97 -8.27 -24.59
CA GLU A 20 -1.18 -7.08 -24.96
C GLU A 20 -1.90 -6.20 -25.99
N LEU A 21 -2.63 -6.82 -26.91
CA LEU A 21 -3.45 -6.13 -27.92
C LEU A 21 -4.70 -5.46 -27.32
N GLN A 22 -5.29 -6.04 -26.27
CA GLN A 22 -6.47 -5.47 -25.60
C GLN A 22 -6.15 -4.31 -24.66
N LEU A 23 -4.88 -4.18 -24.23
CA LEU A 23 -4.42 -3.12 -23.32
C LEU A 23 -3.94 -1.85 -24.04
N ARG A 24 -3.92 -1.83 -25.39
CA ARG A 24 -3.62 -0.62 -26.15
C ARG A 24 -4.85 0.28 -26.24
N PRO A 25 -4.76 1.55 -25.85
CA PRO A 25 -5.84 2.49 -26.05
C PRO A 25 -6.00 2.76 -27.54
N THR A 26 -7.07 2.27 -28.16
CA THR A 26 -7.51 2.72 -29.47
C THR A 26 -8.11 4.10 -29.33
N GLY A 27 -7.42 5.09 -29.89
CA GLY A 27 -7.98 6.40 -30.06
C GLY A 27 -9.11 6.34 -31.10
N ALA A 28 -10.29 6.79 -30.74
CA ALA A 28 -11.30 7.23 -31.69
C ALA A 28 -12.25 8.23 -31.05
N SER A 29 -12.41 9.29 -31.77
CA SER A 29 -13.30 10.42 -31.62
C SER A 29 -14.79 10.05 -31.59
N GLY A 30 -15.62 10.83 -30.87
CA GLY A 30 -17.06 10.89 -31.06
C GLY A 30 -17.86 11.01 -29.79
N ALA A 31 -18.20 12.23 -29.38
CA ALA A 31 -19.29 12.46 -28.45
C ALA A 31 -20.63 12.26 -29.16
N PRO A 32 -21.72 11.84 -28.43
CA PRO A 32 -22.60 12.87 -27.90
C PRO A 32 -23.31 12.58 -26.55
N ALA A 33 -23.65 13.69 -25.90
CA ALA A 33 -24.83 13.97 -25.06
C ALA A 33 -25.10 13.15 -23.77
N ALA A 34 -25.04 13.92 -22.72
CA ALA A 34 -25.61 13.85 -21.40
C ALA A 34 -26.81 12.91 -21.14
N ARG A 35 -26.73 12.14 -20.02
CA ARG A 35 -27.78 12.06 -18.98
C ARG A 35 -27.36 11.27 -17.75
N SER A 36 -27.75 11.84 -16.58
CA SER A 36 -27.92 11.20 -15.28
C SER A 36 -26.71 11.02 -14.37
N SER A 37 -26.67 11.84 -13.38
CA SER A 37 -25.67 12.26 -12.44
C SER A 37 -25.47 11.38 -11.19
N ALA A 38 -25.55 10.08 -11.24
CA ALA A 38 -25.32 9.26 -10.04
C ALA A 38 -24.47 8.00 -10.24
N GLN A 39 -24.13 7.64 -11.44
CA GLN A 39 -23.38 6.40 -11.73
C GLN A 39 -22.07 6.61 -12.49
N ALA A 40 -21.69 7.83 -12.80
CA ALA A 40 -20.50 8.14 -13.63
C ALA A 40 -19.19 8.27 -12.84
N ARG A 41 -19.04 7.56 -11.72
CA ARG A 41 -17.71 7.41 -11.07
C ARG A 41 -17.05 6.08 -11.40
N SER A 42 -17.47 5.40 -12.42
CA SER A 42 -17.08 4.01 -12.67
C SER A 42 -15.91 3.83 -13.62
N ALA A 43 -15.45 4.80 -14.34
CA ALA A 43 -14.40 4.58 -15.34
C ALA A 43 -13.15 5.43 -15.14
N ALA A 44 -13.00 6.05 -13.97
CA ALA A 44 -11.81 6.81 -13.68
C ALA A 44 -10.67 5.86 -13.34
N LYS A 45 -9.86 5.59 -14.37
CA LYS A 45 -8.46 5.19 -14.27
C LYS A 45 -8.17 4.22 -13.11
N LEU A 46 -8.41 2.92 -13.33
CA LEU A 46 -7.49 1.95 -12.80
C LEU A 46 -6.11 2.42 -13.27
N PRO A 47 -5.16 2.72 -12.38
CA PRO A 47 -3.83 3.14 -12.80
C PRO A 47 -3.07 1.91 -13.29
N TYR A 48 -3.54 1.31 -14.34
CA TYR A 48 -2.79 0.47 -15.22
C TYR A 48 -2.00 1.38 -16.14
N ARG A 49 -0.83 1.79 -15.74
CA ARG A 49 0.19 2.17 -16.71
C ARG A 49 0.70 0.87 -17.30
N GLY A 50 0.52 0.77 -18.60
CA GLY A 50 0.78 -0.40 -19.40
C GLY A 50 2.06 -1.14 -19.06
N VAL A 51 2.07 -2.42 -19.33
CA VAL A 51 3.25 -3.27 -19.42
C VAL A 51 4.30 -2.50 -20.22
N SER A 52 5.24 -1.83 -19.54
CA SER A 52 6.34 -1.19 -20.22
C SER A 52 7.40 -2.23 -20.49
N ASP A 53 8.01 -2.16 -21.68
CA ASP A 53 9.10 -2.98 -22.22
C ASP A 53 10.35 -3.09 -21.33
N ARG A 54 10.21 -3.46 -20.08
CA ARG A 54 11.31 -3.72 -19.16
C ARG A 54 11.33 -5.20 -18.77
N LEU A 55 11.31 -6.06 -19.78
CA LEU A 55 11.76 -7.44 -19.66
C LEU A 55 13.19 -7.42 -19.08
N GLY A 56 13.36 -7.86 -17.84
CA GLY A 56 14.67 -8.04 -17.23
C GLY A 56 14.95 -7.35 -15.91
N ARG A 57 14.00 -6.64 -15.29
CA ARG A 57 14.21 -6.14 -13.92
C ARG A 57 13.71 -7.14 -12.91
N SER A 58 14.63 -7.66 -12.10
CA SER A 58 14.32 -8.45 -10.92
C SER A 58 13.69 -7.54 -9.86
N GLY A 59 12.35 -7.50 -9.83
CA GLY A 59 11.60 -6.89 -8.74
C GLY A 59 11.27 -7.92 -7.67
N THR A 60 11.03 -7.49 -6.44
CA THR A 60 10.53 -8.36 -5.38
C THR A 60 9.10 -8.81 -5.71
N PRO A 61 8.81 -10.12 -5.82
CA PRO A 61 7.45 -10.57 -6.07
C PRO A 61 6.57 -10.24 -4.85
N ILE A 62 5.48 -9.50 -5.08
CA ILE A 62 4.53 -9.10 -4.05
C ILE A 62 3.18 -9.80 -4.17
N GLY A 63 2.96 -10.55 -5.25
CA GLY A 63 1.70 -11.24 -5.48
C GLY A 63 1.64 -11.96 -6.81
N ARG A 64 0.41 -12.31 -7.23
CA ARG A 64 0.09 -12.93 -8.52
C ARG A 64 -1.00 -12.14 -9.24
N VAL A 65 -1.06 -12.30 -10.55
CA VAL A 65 -2.17 -11.75 -11.33
C VAL A 65 -3.38 -12.66 -11.22
N GLY A 66 -4.51 -12.10 -10.80
CA GLY A 66 -5.81 -12.74 -10.87
C GLY A 66 -6.64 -12.13 -12.00
N PHE A 67 -7.27 -12.95 -12.83
CA PHE A 67 -8.23 -12.49 -13.86
C PHE A 67 -9.63 -12.66 -13.35
N VAL A 68 -10.48 -11.63 -13.55
CA VAL A 68 -11.88 -11.68 -13.20
C VAL A 68 -12.61 -12.68 -14.11
N GLU A 69 -13.22 -13.70 -13.51
CA GLU A 69 -14.03 -14.72 -14.21
C GLU A 69 -15.53 -14.39 -14.17
N ALA A 70 -15.99 -13.75 -13.10
CA ALA A 70 -17.36 -13.28 -13.00
C ALA A 70 -17.64 -12.18 -14.05
N GLN A 71 -18.89 -12.04 -14.51
CA GLN A 71 -19.27 -10.95 -15.42
C GLN A 71 -18.93 -9.58 -14.82
N THR A 72 -19.14 -9.44 -13.51
CA THR A 72 -18.74 -8.29 -12.71
C THR A 72 -18.28 -8.77 -11.36
N ALA A 73 -17.05 -8.42 -10.96
CA ALA A 73 -16.55 -8.64 -9.63
C ALA A 73 -16.58 -7.34 -8.82
N HIS A 74 -16.88 -7.45 -7.54
CA HIS A 74 -16.99 -6.31 -6.63
C HIS A 74 -15.81 -6.28 -5.66
N ILE A 75 -15.00 -5.24 -5.77
CA ILE A 75 -13.90 -4.98 -4.84
C ILE A 75 -14.47 -4.24 -3.64
N ARG A 76 -14.33 -4.81 -2.45
CA ARG A 76 -14.90 -4.28 -1.21
C ARG A 76 -13.82 -3.91 -0.20
N ARG A 77 -14.16 -3.04 0.73
CA ARG A 77 -13.26 -2.59 1.79
C ARG A 77 -12.94 -3.68 2.81
N SER A 78 -13.86 -4.62 3.00
CA SER A 78 -13.73 -5.72 3.97
C SER A 78 -14.10 -7.06 3.33
N ARG A 79 -13.70 -8.14 3.96
CA ARG A 79 -14.01 -9.54 3.59
C ARG A 79 -15.46 -9.90 3.94
N SER A 80 -16.40 -9.14 3.40
CA SER A 80 -17.83 -9.33 3.64
C SER A 80 -18.64 -8.93 2.41
N PRO A 81 -19.67 -9.69 2.03
CA PRO A 81 -20.59 -9.31 0.95
C PRO A 81 -21.30 -7.97 1.19
N GLN A 82 -21.45 -7.57 2.46
CA GLN A 82 -22.04 -6.30 2.90
C GLN A 82 -20.98 -5.19 3.07
N GLY A 83 -19.69 -5.52 2.90
CA GLY A 83 -18.59 -4.54 2.98
C GLY A 83 -18.79 -3.41 1.98
N LEU A 84 -18.33 -2.20 2.34
CA LEU A 84 -18.40 -1.03 1.46
C LEU A 84 -17.80 -1.35 0.10
N LEU A 85 -18.60 -1.16 -0.96
CA LEU A 85 -18.15 -1.32 -2.34
C LEU A 85 -17.15 -0.20 -2.66
N LEU A 86 -15.95 -0.59 -3.09
CA LEU A 86 -14.91 0.34 -3.54
C LEU A 86 -14.97 0.50 -5.06
N PHE A 87 -14.98 -0.63 -5.80
CA PHE A 87 -15.02 -0.66 -7.26
C PHE A 87 -15.78 -1.88 -7.77
N SER A 88 -16.25 -1.77 -9.01
CA SER A 88 -16.75 -2.91 -9.79
C SER A 88 -15.90 -3.06 -11.03
N VAL A 89 -15.50 -4.27 -11.34
CA VAL A 89 -14.62 -4.61 -12.47
C VAL A 89 -15.24 -5.72 -13.32
N SER A 90 -15.06 -5.63 -14.63
CA SER A 90 -15.65 -6.55 -15.57
C SER A 90 -14.82 -7.82 -15.76
N LYS A 91 -15.44 -8.87 -16.31
CA LYS A 91 -14.77 -10.11 -16.71
C LYS A 91 -13.53 -9.83 -17.56
N GLY A 92 -12.48 -10.61 -17.30
CA GLY A 92 -11.18 -10.47 -17.96
C GLY A 92 -10.27 -9.39 -17.37
N THR A 93 -10.75 -8.52 -16.46
CA THR A 93 -9.91 -7.50 -15.82
C THR A 93 -8.81 -8.17 -15.00
N PRO A 94 -7.52 -7.87 -15.24
CA PRO A 94 -6.44 -8.36 -14.42
C PRO A 94 -6.35 -7.55 -13.13
N LEU A 95 -6.16 -8.24 -12.01
CA LEU A 95 -6.01 -7.65 -10.67
C LEU A 95 -4.73 -8.14 -10.02
N ALA A 96 -4.02 -7.26 -9.32
CA ALA A 96 -2.83 -7.62 -8.55
C ALA A 96 -3.27 -8.25 -7.22
N VAL A 97 -3.25 -9.57 -7.11
CA VAL A 97 -3.58 -10.31 -5.90
C VAL A 97 -2.34 -10.40 -5.02
N VAL A 98 -2.37 -9.71 -3.88
CA VAL A 98 -1.24 -9.60 -2.94
C VAL A 98 -1.51 -10.30 -1.61
N ASN A 99 -2.75 -10.74 -1.38
CA ASN A 99 -3.12 -11.41 -0.13
C ASN A 99 -4.20 -12.46 -0.38
N THR A 100 -4.29 -13.44 0.54
CA THR A 100 -5.34 -14.46 0.55
C THR A 100 -5.84 -14.65 1.99
N SER A 101 -7.15 -14.64 2.18
CA SER A 101 -7.74 -14.83 3.51
C SER A 101 -9.09 -15.53 3.41
N GLY A 102 -9.11 -16.83 3.73
CA GLY A 102 -10.28 -17.68 3.53
C GLY A 102 -10.73 -17.66 2.07
N ASN A 103 -12.01 -17.39 1.84
CA ASN A 103 -12.60 -17.32 0.49
C ASN A 103 -12.48 -15.92 -0.16
N TRP A 104 -11.48 -15.11 0.24
CA TRP A 104 -11.27 -13.77 -0.28
C TRP A 104 -9.83 -13.57 -0.75
N TYR A 105 -9.70 -12.91 -1.88
CA TYR A 105 -8.43 -12.39 -2.38
C TYR A 105 -8.30 -10.91 -2.07
N GLY A 106 -7.15 -10.52 -1.50
CA GLY A 106 -6.76 -9.13 -1.31
C GLY A 106 -6.09 -8.61 -2.55
N VAL A 107 -6.65 -7.60 -3.18
CA VAL A 107 -6.13 -6.96 -4.39
C VAL A 107 -5.54 -5.61 -4.06
N LEU A 108 -4.39 -5.31 -4.68
CA LEU A 108 -3.68 -4.05 -4.50
C LEU A 108 -4.45 -2.93 -5.21
N MET A 109 -4.81 -1.91 -4.44
CA MET A 109 -5.47 -0.71 -4.94
C MET A 109 -4.45 0.34 -5.35
N SER A 110 -4.87 1.34 -6.11
CA SER A 110 -4.02 2.43 -6.60
C SER A 110 -3.43 3.32 -5.52
N ASP A 111 -4.09 3.37 -4.37
CA ASP A 111 -3.65 4.12 -3.19
C ASP A 111 -2.76 3.27 -2.26
N GLY A 112 -2.35 2.08 -2.70
CA GLY A 112 -1.56 1.13 -1.91
C GLY A 112 -2.38 0.33 -0.89
N SER A 113 -3.67 0.60 -0.74
CA SER A 113 -4.54 -0.16 0.15
C SER A 113 -4.90 -1.53 -0.42
N THR A 114 -5.51 -2.38 0.40
CA THR A 114 -6.03 -3.69 -0.04
C THR A 114 -7.54 -3.64 -0.13
N GLY A 115 -8.07 -3.89 -1.33
CA GLY A 115 -9.47 -4.21 -1.55
C GLY A 115 -9.67 -5.74 -1.51
N TRP A 116 -10.90 -6.19 -1.28
CA TRP A 116 -11.23 -7.61 -1.14
C TRP A 116 -12.24 -8.05 -2.19
N VAL A 117 -11.94 -9.17 -2.85
CA VAL A 117 -12.79 -9.80 -3.88
C VAL A 117 -13.02 -11.26 -3.48
N PRO A 118 -14.24 -11.80 -3.65
CA PRO A 118 -14.47 -13.23 -3.45
C PRO A 118 -13.53 -14.07 -4.31
N ALA A 119 -12.94 -15.11 -3.72
CA ALA A 119 -12.00 -15.98 -4.45
C ALA A 119 -12.67 -16.68 -5.65
N ALA A 120 -13.96 -16.94 -5.56
CA ALA A 120 -14.75 -17.53 -6.64
C ALA A 120 -14.87 -16.64 -7.90
N ASP A 121 -14.65 -15.34 -7.74
CA ASP A 121 -14.76 -14.37 -8.85
C ASP A 121 -13.46 -14.23 -9.64
N LEU A 122 -12.34 -14.82 -9.18
CA LEU A 122 -11.02 -14.68 -9.78
C LEU A 122 -10.38 -16.03 -10.12
N ARG A 123 -9.74 -16.10 -11.26
CA ARG A 123 -8.78 -17.15 -11.61
C ARG A 123 -7.36 -16.62 -11.45
N ILE A 124 -6.59 -17.25 -10.56
CA ILE A 124 -5.19 -16.88 -10.34
C ILE A 124 -4.33 -17.49 -11.44
N SER A 125 -3.44 -16.68 -11.99
CA SER A 125 -2.45 -17.11 -12.99
C SER A 125 -1.07 -17.30 -12.35
N ASP A 126 -0.13 -17.86 -13.13
CA ASP A 126 1.27 -17.98 -12.72
C ASP A 126 2.05 -16.67 -12.90
N LEU A 127 1.44 -15.66 -13.50
CA LEU A 127 2.03 -14.34 -13.66
C LEU A 127 2.26 -13.69 -12.31
N ARG A 128 3.47 -13.20 -12.09
CA ARG A 128 3.84 -12.55 -10.82
C ARG A 128 3.61 -11.04 -10.92
N VAL A 129 3.06 -10.49 -9.87
CA VAL A 129 3.10 -9.06 -9.61
C VAL A 129 4.40 -8.77 -8.89
N VAL A 130 5.24 -7.94 -9.47
CA VAL A 130 6.49 -7.49 -8.83
C VAL A 130 6.36 -6.02 -8.48
N SER A 131 6.94 -5.64 -7.36
CA SER A 131 7.07 -4.23 -7.01
C SER A 131 8.16 -3.62 -7.85
N ASP A 132 7.81 -2.57 -8.61
CA ASP A 132 8.76 -1.73 -9.33
C ASP A 132 9.58 -0.85 -8.39
N VAL A 133 9.07 -0.72 -7.19
CA VAL A 133 9.75 -0.06 -6.11
C VAL A 133 10.89 -0.98 -5.73
N GLN A 134 12.10 -0.66 -6.19
CA GLN A 134 13.28 -1.02 -5.43
C GLN A 134 13.04 -0.42 -4.05
N ALA A 135 12.48 -1.24 -3.14
CA ALA A 135 12.43 -0.86 -1.74
C ALA A 135 13.87 -0.47 -1.43
N ASP A 136 14.07 0.78 -1.04
CA ASP A 136 15.37 1.23 -0.56
C ASP A 136 15.82 0.15 0.43
N PRO A 137 16.97 -0.52 0.22
CA PRO A 137 17.43 -1.56 1.13
C PRO A 137 17.40 -1.10 2.57
N SER A 138 17.62 0.20 2.80
CA SER A 138 17.50 0.82 4.11
C SER A 138 16.06 0.87 4.62
N GLY A 139 15.07 1.09 3.77
CA GLY A 139 13.65 1.06 4.14
C GLY A 139 13.18 -0.33 4.54
N THR A 140 13.61 -1.35 3.80
CA THR A 140 13.32 -2.76 4.14
C THR A 140 13.96 -3.15 5.46
N GLU A 141 15.19 -2.71 5.71
CA GLU A 141 15.91 -2.97 6.96
C GLU A 141 15.23 -2.24 8.14
N ALA A 142 14.80 -0.99 7.95
CA ALA A 142 14.03 -0.26 8.96
C ALA A 142 12.77 -1.03 9.39
N VAL A 143 12.04 -1.58 8.42
CA VAL A 143 10.83 -2.38 8.67
C VAL A 143 11.17 -3.66 9.43
N ARG A 144 12.23 -4.37 9.04
CA ARG A 144 12.68 -5.60 9.72
C ARG A 144 13.03 -5.33 11.18
N ILE A 145 13.80 -4.27 11.44
CA ILE A 145 14.17 -3.84 12.79
C ILE A 145 12.92 -3.43 13.57
N ALA A 146 12.01 -2.66 12.96
CA ALA A 146 10.79 -2.21 13.60
C ALA A 146 9.94 -3.38 14.11
N TYR A 147 9.78 -4.44 13.31
CA TYR A 147 9.04 -5.63 13.70
C TYR A 147 9.67 -6.39 14.87
N SER A 148 11.00 -6.31 15.10
CA SER A 148 11.65 -6.95 16.24
C SER A 148 11.23 -6.35 17.59
N PHE A 149 10.64 -5.14 17.58
CA PHE A 149 10.08 -4.48 18.76
C PHE A 149 8.58 -4.74 18.96
N SER A 150 7.94 -5.57 18.14
CA SER A 150 6.50 -5.87 18.28
C SER A 150 6.18 -6.37 19.69
N GLY A 151 5.16 -5.77 20.32
CA GLY A 151 4.74 -6.12 21.68
C GLY A 151 5.51 -5.42 22.80
N VAL A 152 6.57 -4.65 22.51
CA VAL A 152 7.25 -3.83 23.53
C VAL A 152 6.24 -2.84 24.12
N PRO A 153 6.14 -2.73 25.47
CA PRO A 153 5.18 -1.86 26.12
C PRO A 153 5.35 -0.38 25.76
N TYR A 154 4.23 0.35 25.72
CA TYR A 154 4.29 1.80 25.61
C TYR A 154 4.68 2.43 26.95
N VAL A 155 5.75 3.19 26.95
CA VAL A 155 6.18 3.99 28.10
C VAL A 155 6.51 5.39 27.62
N TRP A 156 5.82 6.38 28.17
CA TRP A 156 6.09 7.79 27.84
C TRP A 156 7.54 8.17 28.16
N GLY A 157 8.24 8.75 27.20
CA GLY A 157 9.66 9.08 27.32
C GLY A 157 10.61 7.87 27.20
N GLY A 158 10.09 6.67 26.99
CA GLY A 158 10.90 5.45 26.86
C GLY A 158 11.56 5.30 25.47
N GLU A 159 12.74 4.68 25.46
CA GLU A 159 13.57 4.41 24.27
C GLU A 159 14.25 3.05 24.31
N SER A 160 13.72 2.10 25.07
CA SER A 160 14.36 0.80 25.28
C SER A 160 13.38 -0.36 25.07
N ALA A 161 13.92 -1.59 25.01
CA ALA A 161 13.12 -2.80 24.91
C ALA A 161 12.21 -3.05 26.13
N SER A 162 12.45 -2.38 27.27
CA SER A 162 11.55 -2.42 28.43
C SER A 162 10.34 -1.48 28.31
N GLY A 163 10.38 -0.55 27.36
CA GLY A 163 9.28 0.35 27.03
C GLY A 163 9.72 1.52 26.18
N MET A 164 8.87 1.95 25.26
CA MET A 164 9.17 3.06 24.37
C MET A 164 7.91 3.86 24.01
N ASP A 165 8.10 5.16 23.78
CA ASP A 165 7.07 6.00 23.18
C ASP A 165 7.18 5.99 21.63
N CYS A 166 6.28 6.69 20.94
CA CYS A 166 6.23 6.68 19.48
C CYS A 166 7.52 7.19 18.83
N SER A 167 8.08 8.29 19.29
CA SER A 167 9.32 8.87 18.75
C SER A 167 10.57 8.13 19.24
N GLY A 168 10.56 7.61 20.45
CA GLY A 168 11.60 6.73 20.98
C GLY A 168 11.73 5.44 20.19
N PHE A 169 10.61 4.82 19.83
CA PHE A 169 10.57 3.66 18.93
C PHE A 169 11.23 3.97 17.58
N VAL A 170 10.76 5.01 16.88
CA VAL A 170 11.32 5.39 15.57
C VAL A 170 12.80 5.71 15.70
N ARG A 171 13.19 6.50 16.71
CA ARG A 171 14.60 6.85 16.97
C ARG A 171 15.48 5.63 17.20
N THR A 172 15.00 4.65 17.96
CA THR A 172 15.73 3.40 18.24
C THR A 172 15.94 2.59 16.96
N VAL A 173 14.93 2.46 16.12
CA VAL A 173 15.06 1.77 14.81
C VAL A 173 16.15 2.44 13.96
N TRP A 174 16.16 3.76 13.84
CA TRP A 174 17.17 4.50 13.09
C TRP A 174 18.57 4.41 13.72
N ALA A 175 18.66 4.43 15.05
CA ALA A 175 19.93 4.24 15.75
C ALA A 175 20.57 2.87 15.46
N MET A 176 19.77 1.81 15.36
CA MET A 176 20.24 0.47 14.97
C MET A 176 20.74 0.42 13.52
N MET A 177 20.30 1.33 12.67
CA MET A 177 20.80 1.53 11.31
C MET A 177 21.99 2.49 11.22
N GLY A 178 22.54 2.92 12.38
CA GLY A 178 23.66 3.88 12.45
C GLY A 178 23.26 5.34 12.17
N ARG A 179 21.96 5.65 12.18
CA ARG A 179 21.43 7.00 11.90
C ARG A 179 20.91 7.66 13.18
N LYS A 180 21.07 8.97 13.29
CA LYS A 180 20.61 9.74 14.46
C LYS A 180 19.35 10.54 14.08
N LEU A 181 18.33 10.42 14.91
CA LEU A 181 17.12 11.25 14.84
C LEU A 181 16.97 12.08 16.13
N PRO A 182 16.32 13.25 16.04
CA PRO A 182 15.92 14.01 17.21
C PRO A 182 15.03 13.22 18.16
N ARG A 183 14.86 13.70 19.40
CA ARG A 183 14.09 12.98 20.42
C ARG A 183 12.59 12.99 20.16
N THR A 184 12.03 14.09 19.72
CA THR A 184 10.60 14.26 19.63
C THR A 184 10.06 14.03 18.22
N ALA A 185 8.82 13.55 18.11
CA ALA A 185 8.16 13.36 16.81
C ALA A 185 8.10 14.67 15.99
N ARG A 186 7.90 15.80 16.66
CA ARG A 186 7.88 17.14 16.03
C ARG A 186 9.21 17.48 15.36
N GLU A 187 10.32 17.26 16.05
CA GLU A 187 11.65 17.52 15.49
C GLU A 187 12.01 16.51 14.40
N GLN A 188 11.67 15.24 14.59
CA GLN A 188 11.87 14.19 13.58
C GLN A 188 11.12 14.50 12.27
N ALA A 189 9.96 15.13 12.34
CA ALA A 189 9.17 15.53 11.18
C ALA A 189 9.89 16.58 10.30
N LEU A 190 10.93 17.23 10.81
CA LEU A 190 11.72 18.22 10.08
C LEU A 190 12.98 17.63 9.41
N VAL A 191 13.26 16.34 9.65
CA VAL A 191 14.49 15.66 9.18
C VAL A 191 14.17 14.67 8.07
N GLY A 192 14.99 14.67 7.03
CA GLY A 192 14.88 13.76 5.88
C GLY A 192 14.11 14.35 4.71
N GLU A 193 14.08 13.61 3.62
CA GLU A 193 13.40 13.99 2.39
C GLU A 193 11.88 13.99 2.58
N TRP A 194 11.19 14.97 2.03
CA TRP A 194 9.72 15.01 2.00
C TRP A 194 9.20 14.01 0.97
N VAL A 195 8.19 13.22 1.35
CA VAL A 195 7.58 12.20 0.50
C VAL A 195 6.09 12.49 0.33
N GLY A 196 5.60 12.44 -0.90
CA GLY A 196 4.17 12.49 -1.20
C GLY A 196 3.50 11.14 -0.93
N ILE A 197 2.20 11.15 -0.59
CA ILE A 197 1.42 9.91 -0.40
C ILE A 197 1.55 8.95 -1.59
N PRO A 198 1.56 9.43 -2.87
CA PRO A 198 1.73 8.53 -4.03
C PRO A 198 3.08 7.80 -4.09
N ASP A 199 4.10 8.34 -3.42
CA ASP A 199 5.47 7.82 -3.45
C ASP A 199 5.86 7.09 -2.16
N LEU A 200 4.87 6.84 -1.28
CA LEU A 200 5.03 6.19 0.02
C LEU A 200 5.61 4.77 -0.13
N GLN A 201 6.70 4.50 0.57
CA GLN A 201 7.43 3.23 0.53
C GLN A 201 7.67 2.66 1.94
N PRO A 202 7.77 1.32 2.08
CA PRO A 202 8.18 0.71 3.35
C PRO A 202 9.46 1.36 3.89
N GLY A 203 9.46 1.68 5.19
CA GLY A 203 10.53 2.40 5.85
C GLY A 203 10.33 3.92 5.91
N ASP A 204 9.36 4.50 5.20
CA ASP A 204 9.03 5.91 5.37
C ASP A 204 8.47 6.18 6.75
N ARG A 205 8.86 7.30 7.34
CA ARG A 205 8.41 7.78 8.65
C ARG A 205 7.17 8.65 8.50
N LEU A 206 6.12 8.27 9.19
CA LEU A 206 4.82 8.95 9.17
C LEU A 206 4.68 9.83 10.41
N TYR A 207 4.19 11.05 10.24
CA TYR A 207 4.01 12.02 11.32
C TYR A 207 2.58 12.53 11.37
N PHE A 208 1.99 12.51 12.57
CA PHE A 208 0.57 12.78 12.78
C PHE A 208 0.36 13.85 13.84
N ASN A 209 -0.80 14.53 13.77
CA ASN A 209 -1.32 15.46 14.79
C ASN A 209 -2.59 14.88 15.42
N CYS A 210 -2.51 13.70 16.01
CA CYS A 210 -3.67 12.96 16.53
C CYS A 210 -4.52 13.73 17.56
N LYS A 211 -3.96 14.78 18.18
CA LYS A 211 -4.64 15.63 19.17
C LYS A 211 -5.08 16.98 18.60
N GLY A 212 -5.00 17.15 17.27
CA GLY A 212 -5.46 18.38 16.60
C GLY A 212 -4.56 19.61 16.83
N GLY A 213 -3.26 19.41 16.99
CA GLY A 213 -2.26 20.47 17.20
C GLY A 213 -1.00 20.23 16.37
N PRO A 214 0.17 20.58 16.90
CA PRO A 214 1.46 20.19 16.30
C PRO A 214 1.58 18.69 16.23
N VAL A 215 2.57 18.20 15.41
CA VAL A 215 2.92 16.77 15.35
C VAL A 215 3.15 16.22 16.77
N ASP A 216 2.41 15.17 17.10
CA ASP A 216 2.39 14.54 18.42
C ASP A 216 2.56 13.01 18.37
N HIS A 217 2.57 12.43 17.15
CA HIS A 217 2.70 11.00 16.96
C HIS A 217 3.50 10.66 15.71
N THR A 218 4.13 9.47 15.71
CA THR A 218 4.92 8.97 14.59
C THR A 218 4.90 7.45 14.52
N GLY A 219 5.22 6.92 13.34
CA GLY A 219 5.40 5.50 13.07
C GLY A 219 6.14 5.27 11.77
N ILE A 220 6.32 4.02 11.40
CA ILE A 220 7.06 3.58 10.22
C ILE A 220 6.10 2.84 9.29
N TYR A 221 6.01 3.28 8.04
CA TYR A 221 5.21 2.59 7.04
C TYR A 221 5.82 1.23 6.71
N VAL A 222 5.00 0.18 6.70
CA VAL A 222 5.44 -1.20 6.45
C VAL A 222 4.91 -1.78 5.15
N GLY A 223 4.21 -0.96 4.36
CA GLY A 223 3.57 -1.41 3.12
C GLY A 223 2.09 -1.75 3.30
N ASN A 224 1.39 -1.93 2.18
CA ASN A 224 -0.03 -2.36 2.13
C ASN A 224 -0.99 -1.49 2.96
N GLY A 225 -0.73 -0.18 3.03
CA GLY A 225 -1.55 0.74 3.81
C GLY A 225 -1.43 0.56 5.33
N MET A 226 -0.38 -0.13 5.81
CA MET A 226 -0.13 -0.42 7.22
C MET A 226 1.11 0.30 7.72
N PHE A 227 1.14 0.63 9.01
CA PHE A 227 2.32 1.19 9.65
C PHE A 227 2.49 0.63 11.06
N ILE A 228 3.74 0.52 11.51
CA ILE A 228 4.10 0.07 12.85
C ILE A 228 4.50 1.25 13.72
N HIS A 229 4.02 1.28 14.95
CA HIS A 229 4.27 2.36 15.90
C HIS A 229 4.14 1.92 17.34
N ALA A 230 4.73 2.65 18.27
CA ALA A 230 4.43 2.53 19.70
C ALA A 230 3.22 3.43 20.03
N SER A 231 2.15 2.85 20.53
CA SER A 231 0.89 3.55 20.80
C SER A 231 0.37 3.28 22.21
N SER A 232 0.04 4.35 22.94
CA SER A 232 -0.55 4.25 24.27
C SER A 232 -1.94 3.60 24.23
N SER A 233 -2.73 3.87 23.19
CA SER A 233 -4.05 3.24 23.04
C SER A 233 -3.99 1.75 22.72
N ARG A 234 -2.87 1.28 22.17
CA ARG A 234 -2.59 -0.15 21.92
C ARG A 234 -1.87 -0.81 23.11
N GLY A 235 -1.28 -0.01 23.98
CA GLY A 235 -0.45 -0.47 25.10
C GLY A 235 0.99 -0.82 24.72
N GLY A 236 1.40 -0.65 23.45
CA GLY A 236 2.76 -1.01 23.01
C GLY A 236 2.98 -0.84 21.51
N VAL A 237 4.07 -1.46 21.05
CA VAL A 237 4.45 -1.47 19.63
C VAL A 237 3.59 -2.47 18.86
N GLY A 238 2.97 -2.01 17.79
CA GLY A 238 2.16 -2.85 16.91
C GLY A 238 1.78 -2.14 15.61
N VAL A 239 1.02 -2.84 14.77
CA VAL A 239 0.69 -2.41 13.41
C VAL A 239 -0.77 -1.97 13.35
N ASP A 240 -1.01 -0.79 12.76
CA ASP A 240 -2.35 -0.26 12.52
C ASP A 240 -2.52 0.17 11.06
N PRO A 241 -3.77 0.19 10.54
CA PRO A 241 -4.04 0.67 9.20
C PRO A 241 -3.93 2.19 9.11
N LEU A 242 -3.14 2.68 8.16
CA LEU A 242 -2.97 4.12 7.88
C LEU A 242 -4.27 4.78 7.43
N ASN A 243 -5.13 4.02 6.74
CA ASN A 243 -6.41 4.50 6.23
C ASN A 243 -7.54 4.53 7.29
N SER A 244 -7.26 4.16 8.55
CA SER A 244 -8.24 4.34 9.61
C SER A 244 -8.62 5.82 9.77
N PRO A 245 -9.86 6.16 10.15
CA PRO A 245 -10.29 7.56 10.25
C PRO A 245 -9.36 8.43 11.08
N LYS A 246 -8.88 7.90 12.22
CA LYS A 246 -7.94 8.58 13.12
C LYS A 246 -6.64 8.99 12.41
N TYR A 247 -5.98 8.05 11.76
CA TYR A 247 -4.65 8.29 11.19
C TYR A 247 -4.72 8.98 9.84
N ARG A 248 -5.72 8.65 9.02
CA ARG A 248 -5.91 9.31 7.72
C ARG A 248 -6.14 10.82 7.85
N SER A 249 -6.96 11.24 8.83
CA SER A 249 -7.28 12.66 9.04
C SER A 249 -6.19 13.44 9.75
N SER A 250 -5.28 12.76 10.47
CA SER A 250 -4.22 13.37 11.27
C SER A 250 -2.83 13.31 10.64
N LEU A 251 -2.66 12.71 9.46
CA LEU A 251 -1.37 12.64 8.77
C LEU A 251 -0.93 14.03 8.32
N VAL A 252 0.21 14.49 8.83
CA VAL A 252 0.77 15.83 8.56
C VAL A 252 1.84 15.76 7.47
N CYS A 253 2.79 14.85 7.60
CA CYS A 253 3.86 14.69 6.62
C CYS A 253 4.49 13.29 6.67
N ILE A 254 5.24 12.99 5.63
CA ILE A 254 6.01 11.75 5.46
C ILE A 254 7.45 12.12 5.20
N ARG A 255 8.40 11.41 5.79
CA ARG A 255 9.83 11.63 5.63
C ARG A 255 10.57 10.33 5.30
N ARG A 256 11.51 10.40 4.39
CA ARG A 256 12.43 9.32 4.00
C ARG A 256 13.85 9.66 4.42
N GLY A 257 14.68 8.66 4.79
CA GLY A 257 16.10 8.85 5.16
C GLY A 257 16.42 8.79 6.64
#